data_07a7afce10dfb4abde35b7155eefa24b
#
_entry.id   07a7afce10dfb4abde35b7155eefa24b
#
_cell.length_a   1.000
_cell.length_b   1.000
_cell.length_c   1.000
_cell.angle_alpha   90.00
_cell.angle_beta   90.00
_cell.angle_gamma   90.00
#
_symmetry.space_group_name_H-M   'P 1'
#
loop_
_entity.id
_entity.type
_entity.pdbx_description
1 polymer ?
#
loop_
_entity_poly.entity_id
_entity_poly.type
_entity_poly.pdbx_seq_one_letter_code
_entity_poly.pdbx_strand_id
1 'polypeptide(L)'
;YLYTLRWQIINKMDGIEISIRELFPIVMVGLATNNITPAGRGGGEPVRAYILSRDKGYPMEETFATVVADKALDTFPFVFLAILTIIGITFYFKLDLWILILMIVAVIAIVACLILLIYMSVNPKFGKKVDNWIIGLIRRFYKKNSDELEQKVHTVIDGFQDTMKLVISDKRILHYALPLSFIIWIFEILRVYVVFLAFGAHVSPIIIGEVFIMASLIGMIPLLPGGLGAVDGVMILFYSTAGISASLSAAATVIERLISFWLATVIGMLILPHYGSSVLDRISLSSKSDDESDDELLE
;
A
#
# COMPACT_ATOMS: atom_id res chain seq x y z
N TYR A 1 6.29 -11.06 6.54
CA TYR A 1 7.77 -11.06 6.51
C TYR A 1 8.33 -10.64 5.15
N LEU A 2 7.84 -11.19 4.02
CA LEU A 2 8.30 -10.84 2.67
C LEU A 2 8.03 -9.36 2.32
N TYR A 3 6.89 -8.80 2.71
CA TYR A 3 6.59 -7.37 2.60
C TYR A 3 7.63 -6.53 3.35
N THR A 4 7.98 -6.94 4.56
CA THR A 4 9.00 -6.25 5.38
C THR A 4 10.37 -6.33 4.73
N LEU A 5 10.75 -7.51 4.23
CA LEU A 5 12.04 -7.72 3.56
C LEU A 5 12.15 -6.85 2.31
N ARG A 6 11.09 -6.77 1.49
CA ARG A 6 11.07 -5.92 0.30
C ARG A 6 11.26 -4.45 0.66
N TRP A 7 10.51 -3.96 1.64
CA TRP A 7 10.65 -2.57 2.06
C TRP A 7 12.00 -2.29 2.73
N GLN A 8 12.58 -3.24 3.46
CA GLN A 8 13.94 -3.11 3.99
C GLN A 8 14.99 -2.95 2.87
N ILE A 9 14.84 -3.70 1.78
CA ILE A 9 15.74 -3.57 0.62
C ILE A 9 15.67 -2.14 0.07
N ILE A 10 14.48 -1.58 -0.08
CA ILE A 10 14.26 -0.22 -0.59
C ILE A 10 14.85 0.81 0.38
N ASN A 11 14.57 0.69 1.68
CA ASN A 11 15.10 1.58 2.70
C ASN A 11 16.64 1.62 2.71
N LYS A 12 17.29 0.47 2.60
CA LYS A 12 18.77 0.40 2.54
C LYS A 12 19.37 1.10 1.33
N MET A 13 18.66 1.20 0.23
CA MET A 13 19.11 1.89 -0.97
C MET A 13 19.04 3.40 -0.83
N ASP A 14 18.15 3.90 0.00
CA ASP A 14 18.01 5.31 0.37
C ASP A 14 18.84 5.70 1.61
N GLY A 15 19.70 4.79 2.09
CA GLY A 15 20.54 5.04 3.26
C GLY A 15 19.83 4.87 4.60
N ILE A 16 18.57 4.41 4.60
CA ILE A 16 17.81 4.13 5.82
C ILE A 16 18.19 2.73 6.33
N GLU A 17 19.02 2.70 7.36
CA GLU A 17 19.44 1.46 8.01
C GLU A 17 18.48 1.08 9.12
N ILE A 18 17.65 0.08 8.85
CA ILE A 18 16.68 -0.46 9.81
C ILE A 18 16.65 -1.98 9.76
N SER A 19 16.54 -2.62 10.91
CA SER A 19 16.44 -4.07 11.00
C SER A 19 15.03 -4.57 10.65
N ILE A 20 14.93 -5.82 10.18
CA ILE A 20 13.63 -6.46 9.91
C ILE A 20 12.76 -6.51 11.17
N ARG A 21 13.38 -6.70 12.34
CA ARG A 21 12.64 -6.80 13.62
C ARG A 21 11.96 -5.49 14.01
N GLU A 22 12.57 -4.36 13.66
CA GLU A 22 12.01 -3.03 13.90
C GLU A 22 10.99 -2.64 12.82
N LEU A 23 11.24 -3.04 11.57
CA LEU A 23 10.40 -2.68 10.44
C LEU A 23 9.10 -3.51 10.38
N PHE A 24 9.15 -4.78 10.84
CA PHE A 24 8.00 -5.69 10.79
C PHE A 24 6.78 -5.17 11.55
N PRO A 25 6.90 -4.67 12.78
CA PRO A 25 5.77 -4.07 13.48
C PRO A 25 5.16 -2.88 12.73
N ILE A 26 5.98 -2.03 12.11
CA ILE A 26 5.51 -0.87 11.32
C ILE A 26 4.70 -1.34 10.11
N VAL A 27 5.16 -2.40 9.43
CA VAL A 27 4.41 -3.01 8.31
C VAL A 27 3.08 -3.56 8.78
N MET A 28 3.03 -4.23 9.96
CA MET A 28 1.78 -4.77 10.51
C MET A 28 0.78 -3.67 10.84
N VAL A 29 1.22 -2.55 11.42
CA VAL A 29 0.37 -1.37 11.65
C VAL A 29 -0.15 -0.80 10.33
N GLY A 30 0.69 -0.70 9.32
CA GLY A 30 0.29 -0.25 7.99
C GLY A 30 -0.77 -1.15 7.36
N LEU A 31 -0.62 -2.48 7.44
CA LEU A 31 -1.61 -3.44 6.96
C LEU A 31 -2.94 -3.30 7.69
N ALA A 32 -2.91 -3.18 9.03
CA ALA A 32 -4.12 -2.96 9.83
C ALA A 32 -4.82 -1.65 9.42
N THR A 33 -4.06 -0.57 9.27
CA THR A 33 -4.61 0.73 8.85
C THR A 33 -5.21 0.67 7.45
N ASN A 34 -4.57 -0.03 6.51
CA ASN A 34 -5.12 -0.26 5.17
C ASN A 34 -6.47 -1.00 5.22
N ASN A 35 -6.61 -1.93 6.16
CA ASN A 35 -7.83 -2.70 6.31
C ASN A 35 -9.00 -1.90 6.93
N ILE A 36 -8.72 -0.99 7.87
CA ILE A 36 -9.76 -0.24 8.58
C ILE A 36 -10.12 1.10 7.93
N THR A 37 -9.28 1.61 7.02
CA THR A 37 -9.55 2.88 6.34
C THR A 37 -10.26 2.67 5.01
N PRO A 38 -11.24 3.53 4.65
CA PRO A 38 -11.93 3.46 3.35
C PRO A 38 -11.12 4.11 2.23
N ALA A 39 -9.80 3.89 2.20
CA ALA A 39 -8.89 4.54 1.25
C ALA A 39 -8.38 3.57 0.15
N GLY A 40 -9.16 2.56 -0.22
CA GLY A 40 -8.77 1.62 -1.28
C GLY A 40 -7.43 0.91 -1.02
N ARG A 41 -7.19 0.52 0.24
CA ARG A 41 -5.91 -0.06 0.72
C ARG A 41 -4.72 0.91 0.62
N GLY A 42 -4.95 2.23 0.71
CA GLY A 42 -3.91 3.26 0.64
C GLY A 42 -3.72 4.07 1.93
N GLY A 43 -4.48 3.76 3.00
CA GLY A 43 -4.40 4.52 4.26
C GLY A 43 -3.20 4.17 5.15
N GLY A 44 -2.62 2.99 4.98
CA GLY A 44 -1.48 2.54 5.78
C GLY A 44 -0.13 3.05 5.30
N GLU A 45 0.00 3.49 4.06
CA GLU A 45 1.24 4.00 3.50
C GLU A 45 1.71 5.27 4.23
N PRO A 46 0.87 6.31 4.40
CA PRO A 46 1.26 7.49 5.19
C PRO A 46 1.59 7.14 6.65
N VAL A 47 0.87 6.18 7.24
CA VAL A 47 1.10 5.75 8.63
C VAL A 47 2.46 5.06 8.76
N ARG A 48 2.83 4.17 7.84
CA ARG A 48 4.16 3.52 7.81
C ARG A 48 5.28 4.55 7.71
N ALA A 49 5.16 5.51 6.78
CA ALA A 49 6.13 6.57 6.60
C ALA A 49 6.26 7.43 7.86
N TYR A 50 5.14 7.83 8.44
CA TYR A 50 5.10 8.64 9.65
C TYR A 50 5.75 7.95 10.85
N ILE A 51 5.41 6.68 11.10
CA ILE A 51 6.00 5.91 12.21
C ILE A 51 7.52 5.79 12.00
N LEU A 52 7.97 5.42 10.80
CA LEU A 52 9.40 5.28 10.52
C LEU A 52 10.16 6.59 10.69
N SER A 53 9.60 7.69 10.18
CA SER A 53 10.16 9.02 10.34
C SER A 53 10.27 9.43 11.82
N ARG A 54 9.20 9.28 12.58
CA ARG A 54 9.13 9.73 13.98
C ARG A 54 9.89 8.84 14.95
N ASP A 55 9.82 7.51 14.77
CA ASP A 55 10.49 6.55 15.67
C ASP A 55 12.01 6.52 15.47
N LYS A 56 12.47 6.67 14.23
CA LYS A 56 13.88 6.55 13.86
C LYS A 56 14.56 7.89 13.52
N GLY A 57 13.80 8.98 13.38
CA GLY A 57 14.33 10.32 13.12
C GLY A 57 14.76 10.57 11.68
N TYR A 58 14.29 9.75 10.72
CA TYR A 58 14.52 9.99 9.30
C TYR A 58 13.59 11.08 8.74
N PRO A 59 14.00 11.83 7.71
CA PRO A 59 13.11 12.80 7.05
C PRO A 59 11.82 12.15 6.55
N MET A 60 10.70 12.85 6.71
CA MET A 60 9.38 12.33 6.33
C MET A 60 9.28 12.11 4.81
N GLU A 61 9.87 12.98 4.02
CA GLU A 61 9.93 12.92 2.56
C GLU A 61 10.64 11.66 2.05
N GLU A 62 11.76 11.27 2.68
CA GLU A 62 12.51 10.07 2.35
C GLU A 62 11.72 8.82 2.71
N THR A 63 11.24 8.74 3.96
CA THR A 63 10.44 7.59 4.41
C THR A 63 9.17 7.41 3.60
N PHE A 64 8.50 8.50 3.22
CA PHE A 64 7.30 8.45 2.39
C PHE A 64 7.64 7.98 0.96
N ALA A 65 8.74 8.46 0.39
CA ALA A 65 9.18 8.02 -0.94
C ALA A 65 9.50 6.52 -0.97
N THR A 66 10.18 5.97 0.06
CA THR A 66 10.45 4.53 0.12
C THR A 66 9.17 3.69 0.24
N VAL A 67 8.15 4.18 0.96
CA VAL A 67 6.85 3.51 1.06
C VAL A 67 6.11 3.55 -0.27
N VAL A 68 6.13 4.69 -0.97
CA VAL A 68 5.51 4.82 -2.31
C VAL A 68 6.21 3.93 -3.31
N ALA A 69 7.55 3.83 -3.25
CA ALA A 69 8.33 2.93 -4.08
C ALA A 69 7.98 1.46 -3.81
N ASP A 70 7.83 1.06 -2.54
CA ASP A 70 7.38 -0.28 -2.14
C ASP A 70 6.00 -0.60 -2.73
N LYS A 71 5.08 0.35 -2.68
CA LYS A 71 3.74 0.21 -3.27
C LYS A 71 3.77 0.14 -4.80
N ALA A 72 4.60 0.94 -5.45
CA ALA A 72 4.79 0.90 -6.88
C ALA A 72 5.31 -0.47 -7.34
N LEU A 73 6.31 -1.02 -6.64
CA LEU A 73 6.85 -2.36 -6.94
C LEU A 73 5.82 -3.47 -6.73
N ASP A 74 4.92 -3.33 -5.77
CA ASP A 74 3.80 -4.26 -5.55
C ASP A 74 2.78 -4.22 -6.70
N THR A 75 2.64 -3.07 -7.34
CA THR A 75 1.69 -2.86 -8.44
C THR A 75 2.12 -3.60 -9.73
N PHE A 76 3.41 -3.80 -9.98
CA PHE A 76 3.86 -4.48 -11.20
C PHE A 76 3.35 -5.92 -11.35
N PRO A 77 3.59 -6.83 -10.38
CA PRO A 77 3.04 -8.19 -10.47
C PRO A 77 1.52 -8.18 -10.44
N PHE A 78 0.89 -7.27 -9.72
CA PHE A 78 -0.57 -7.13 -9.70
C PHE A 78 -1.13 -6.82 -11.09
N VAL A 79 -0.59 -5.81 -11.79
CA VAL A 79 -1.00 -5.46 -13.16
C VAL A 79 -0.75 -6.62 -14.11
N PHE A 80 0.41 -7.27 -14.01
CA PHE A 80 0.72 -8.45 -14.83
C PHE A 80 -0.30 -9.57 -14.63
N LEU A 81 -0.60 -9.92 -13.38
CA LEU A 81 -1.59 -10.93 -13.03
C LEU A 81 -3.01 -10.51 -13.45
N ALA A 82 -3.36 -9.23 -13.31
CA ALA A 82 -4.66 -8.71 -13.73
C ALA A 82 -4.85 -8.81 -15.25
N ILE A 83 -3.82 -8.55 -16.04
CA ILE A 83 -3.86 -8.75 -17.50
C ILE A 83 -4.06 -10.23 -17.82
N LEU A 84 -3.31 -11.13 -17.17
CA LEU A 84 -3.49 -12.58 -17.36
C LEU A 84 -4.90 -13.03 -16.96
N THR A 85 -5.43 -12.50 -15.86
CA THR A 85 -6.80 -12.75 -15.40
C THR A 85 -7.84 -12.29 -16.42
N ILE A 86 -7.71 -11.08 -17.00
CA ILE A 86 -8.62 -10.59 -18.04
C ILE A 86 -8.62 -11.53 -19.27
N ILE A 87 -7.46 -12.03 -19.65
CA ILE A 87 -7.35 -12.99 -20.76
C ILE A 87 -7.96 -14.34 -20.37
N GLY A 88 -7.60 -14.90 -19.20
CA GLY A 88 -8.04 -16.20 -18.74
C GLY A 88 -9.55 -16.29 -18.50
N ILE A 89 -10.11 -15.22 -17.94
CA ILE A 89 -11.53 -15.16 -17.56
C ILE A 89 -12.47 -15.34 -18.76
N THR A 90 -12.04 -14.94 -19.96
CA THR A 90 -12.81 -15.12 -21.18
C THR A 90 -12.96 -16.61 -21.56
N PHE A 91 -12.09 -17.47 -21.05
CA PHE A 91 -12.13 -18.93 -21.29
C PHE A 91 -12.89 -19.71 -20.22
N TYR A 92 -12.84 -19.25 -18.96
CA TYR A 92 -13.38 -19.98 -17.81
C TYR A 92 -14.72 -19.43 -17.31
N PHE A 93 -14.97 -18.14 -17.51
CA PHE A 93 -16.17 -17.48 -17.00
C PHE A 93 -16.95 -16.81 -18.14
N LYS A 94 -18.27 -16.98 -18.14
CA LYS A 94 -19.17 -16.21 -19.01
C LYS A 94 -19.53 -14.90 -18.31
N LEU A 95 -18.63 -13.93 -18.39
CA LEU A 95 -18.87 -12.61 -17.82
C LEU A 95 -19.67 -11.72 -18.77
N ASP A 96 -20.52 -10.90 -18.19
CA ASP A 96 -21.14 -9.80 -18.93
C ASP A 96 -20.07 -8.81 -19.41
N LEU A 97 -20.22 -8.32 -20.62
CA LEU A 97 -19.28 -7.41 -21.28
C LEU A 97 -18.96 -6.16 -20.41
N TRP A 98 -19.94 -5.65 -19.67
CA TRP A 98 -19.74 -4.47 -18.82
C TRP A 98 -18.76 -4.75 -17.66
N ILE A 99 -18.74 -5.95 -17.10
CA ILE A 99 -17.77 -6.34 -16.04
C ILE A 99 -16.35 -6.38 -16.62
N LEU A 100 -16.20 -6.97 -17.81
CA LEU A 100 -14.92 -7.02 -18.50
C LEU A 100 -14.40 -5.61 -18.81
N ILE A 101 -15.25 -4.72 -19.32
CA ILE A 101 -14.91 -3.32 -19.58
C ILE A 101 -14.48 -2.63 -18.28
N LEU A 102 -15.19 -2.82 -17.18
CA LEU A 102 -14.86 -2.23 -15.89
C LEU A 102 -13.48 -2.70 -15.39
N MET A 103 -13.15 -3.98 -15.52
CA MET A 103 -11.83 -4.51 -15.17
C MET A 103 -10.72 -3.90 -16.04
N ILE A 104 -10.92 -3.81 -17.34
CA ILE A 104 -9.97 -3.20 -18.28
C ILE A 104 -9.74 -1.72 -17.91
N VAL A 105 -10.80 -0.97 -17.66
CA VAL A 105 -10.71 0.44 -17.24
C VAL A 105 -9.96 0.58 -15.92
N ALA A 106 -10.23 -0.29 -14.95
CA ALA A 106 -9.52 -0.29 -13.67
C ALA A 106 -8.02 -0.54 -13.84
N VAL A 107 -7.64 -1.54 -14.64
CA VAL A 107 -6.22 -1.84 -14.94
C VAL A 107 -5.55 -0.68 -15.67
N ILE A 108 -6.22 -0.08 -16.67
CA ILE A 108 -5.70 1.10 -17.38
C ILE A 108 -5.49 2.26 -16.41
N ALA A 109 -6.43 2.51 -15.50
CA ALA A 109 -6.32 3.56 -14.49
C ALA A 109 -5.12 3.34 -13.56
N ILE A 110 -4.91 2.10 -13.09
CA ILE A 110 -3.76 1.74 -12.24
C ILE A 110 -2.44 1.94 -13.00
N VAL A 111 -2.35 1.49 -14.25
CA VAL A 111 -1.17 1.67 -15.10
C VAL A 111 -0.91 3.16 -15.35
N ALA A 112 -1.94 3.93 -15.65
CA ALA A 112 -1.82 5.38 -15.84
C ALA A 112 -1.31 6.09 -14.57
N CYS A 113 -1.84 5.74 -13.39
CA CYS A 113 -1.34 6.25 -12.13
C CYS A 113 0.12 5.89 -11.87
N LEU A 114 0.53 4.64 -12.17
CA LEU A 114 1.92 4.20 -12.03
C LEU A 114 2.85 4.97 -12.98
N ILE A 115 2.47 5.11 -14.24
CA ILE A 115 3.24 5.88 -15.24
C ILE A 115 3.34 7.35 -14.80
N LEU A 116 2.25 7.95 -14.33
CA LEU A 116 2.24 9.33 -13.84
C LEU A 116 3.18 9.52 -12.66
N LEU A 117 3.18 8.58 -11.70
CA LEU A 117 4.07 8.58 -10.55
C LEU A 117 5.54 8.49 -10.98
N ILE A 118 5.89 7.56 -11.88
CA ILE A 118 7.24 7.43 -12.42
C ILE A 118 7.64 8.69 -13.19
N TYR A 119 6.75 9.23 -14.02
CA TYR A 119 7.01 10.45 -14.79
C TYR A 119 7.24 11.67 -13.89
N MET A 120 6.44 11.81 -12.83
CA MET A 120 6.63 12.86 -11.82
C MET A 120 7.99 12.73 -11.11
N SER A 121 8.42 11.51 -10.83
CA SER A 121 9.68 11.24 -10.14
C SER A 121 10.92 11.52 -11.01
N VAL A 122 10.83 11.28 -12.32
CA VAL A 122 11.97 11.45 -13.24
C VAL A 122 12.04 12.85 -13.87
N ASN A 123 10.90 13.54 -14.02
CA ASN A 123 10.83 14.82 -14.72
C ASN A 123 10.70 16.01 -13.74
N PRO A 124 11.79 16.77 -13.47
CA PRO A 124 11.76 17.90 -12.54
C PRO A 124 10.79 19.02 -12.96
N LYS A 125 10.57 19.21 -14.27
CA LYS A 125 9.62 20.23 -14.76
C LYS A 125 8.18 19.86 -14.43
N PHE A 126 7.85 18.58 -14.44
CA PHE A 126 6.53 18.10 -14.07
C PHE A 126 6.36 18.12 -12.54
N GLY A 127 7.38 17.74 -11.79
CA GLY A 127 7.37 17.89 -10.32
C GLY A 127 7.07 19.31 -9.89
N LYS A 128 7.73 20.32 -10.47
CA LYS A 128 7.43 21.75 -10.22
C LYS A 128 5.99 22.16 -10.59
N LYS A 129 5.36 21.53 -11.60
CA LYS A 129 3.95 21.79 -11.90
C LYS A 129 3.02 21.25 -10.81
N VAL A 130 3.31 20.04 -10.33
CA VAL A 130 2.56 19.42 -9.23
C VAL A 130 2.72 20.24 -7.95
N ASP A 131 3.95 20.66 -7.64
CA ASP A 131 4.29 21.55 -6.54
C ASP A 131 3.48 22.85 -6.57
N ASN A 132 3.54 23.58 -7.69
CA ASN A 132 2.77 24.81 -7.88
C ASN A 132 1.24 24.57 -7.79
N TRP A 133 0.75 23.41 -8.24
CA TRP A 133 -0.65 23.06 -8.12
C TRP A 133 -1.08 22.82 -6.68
N ILE A 134 -0.26 22.06 -5.90
CA ILE A 134 -0.49 21.83 -4.47
C ILE A 134 -0.45 23.13 -3.71
N ILE A 135 0.56 23.99 -3.95
CA ILE A 135 0.67 25.33 -3.35
C ILE A 135 -0.56 26.17 -3.68
N GLY A 136 -1.01 26.17 -4.93
CA GLY A 136 -2.23 26.86 -5.34
C GLY A 136 -3.48 26.38 -4.61
N LEU A 137 -3.56 25.06 -4.32
CA LEU A 137 -4.63 24.48 -3.53
C LEU A 137 -4.55 24.92 -2.05
N ILE A 138 -3.34 24.91 -1.48
CA ILE A 138 -3.08 25.34 -0.10
C ILE A 138 -3.45 26.81 0.07
N ARG A 139 -3.00 27.70 -0.82
CA ARG A 139 -3.34 29.14 -0.82
C ARG A 139 -4.85 29.38 -0.89
N ARG A 140 -5.59 28.50 -1.56
CA ARG A 140 -7.05 28.64 -1.68
C ARG A 140 -7.78 28.32 -0.38
N PHE A 141 -7.25 27.39 0.44
CA PHE A 141 -7.87 26.92 1.67
C PHE A 141 -7.21 27.52 2.94
N TYR A 142 -5.91 27.84 2.89
CA TYR A 142 -5.14 28.38 4.03
C TYR A 142 -4.58 29.78 3.69
N LYS A 143 -5.21 30.80 4.25
CA LYS A 143 -4.78 32.22 4.06
C LYS A 143 -3.73 32.72 5.07
N LYS A 144 -3.41 31.97 6.11
CA LYS A 144 -2.50 32.38 7.20
C LYS A 144 -1.29 31.43 7.24
N ASN A 145 -0.06 31.96 7.19
CA ASN A 145 1.22 31.21 7.13
C ASN A 145 1.46 30.42 5.83
N SER A 146 1.20 31.02 4.66
CA SER A 146 1.45 30.33 3.38
C SER A 146 2.92 30.06 3.10
N ASP A 147 3.83 30.97 3.48
CA ASP A 147 5.25 30.92 3.07
C ASP A 147 6.02 29.76 3.73
N GLU A 148 5.79 29.50 5.02
CA GLU A 148 6.40 28.37 5.73
C GLU A 148 5.87 27.01 5.22
N LEU A 149 4.56 26.95 4.94
CA LEU A 149 3.94 25.76 4.37
C LEU A 149 4.44 25.50 2.94
N GLU A 150 4.63 26.54 2.14
CA GLU A 150 5.18 26.45 0.79
C GLU A 150 6.60 25.89 0.80
N GLN A 151 7.47 26.40 1.68
CA GLN A 151 8.82 25.85 1.83
C GLN A 151 8.81 24.37 2.24
N LYS A 152 7.94 23.98 3.18
CA LYS A 152 7.78 22.58 3.57
C LYS A 152 7.32 21.70 2.40
N VAL A 153 6.37 22.17 1.59
CA VAL A 153 5.88 21.45 0.40
C VAL A 153 6.99 21.27 -0.63
N HIS A 154 7.76 22.34 -0.92
CA HIS A 154 8.91 22.26 -1.82
C HIS A 154 9.93 21.23 -1.33
N THR A 155 10.32 21.28 -0.06
CA THR A 155 11.27 20.33 0.53
C THR A 155 10.79 18.89 0.42
N VAL A 156 9.51 18.65 0.72
CA VAL A 156 8.90 17.30 0.64
C VAL A 156 8.87 16.79 -0.80
N ILE A 157 8.51 17.63 -1.77
CA ILE A 157 8.42 17.20 -3.17
C ILE A 157 9.81 16.97 -3.76
N ASP A 158 10.76 17.85 -3.48
CA ASP A 158 12.15 17.70 -3.97
C ASP A 158 12.82 16.47 -3.35
N GLY A 159 12.72 16.27 -2.04
CA GLY A 159 13.22 15.09 -1.35
C GLY A 159 12.58 13.80 -1.85
N PHE A 160 11.26 13.81 -2.05
CA PHE A 160 10.54 12.68 -2.66
C PHE A 160 11.06 12.34 -4.06
N GLN A 161 11.28 13.37 -4.92
CA GLN A 161 11.78 13.15 -6.27
C GLN A 161 13.20 12.57 -6.27
N ASP A 162 14.07 13.06 -5.39
CA ASP A 162 15.45 12.60 -5.31
C ASP A 162 15.53 11.15 -4.83
N THR A 163 14.79 10.79 -3.77
CA THR A 163 14.67 9.40 -3.32
C THR A 163 14.08 8.49 -4.40
N MET A 164 13.02 8.91 -5.07
CA MET A 164 12.42 8.10 -6.14
C MET A 164 13.36 7.92 -7.34
N LYS A 165 14.18 8.91 -7.71
CA LYS A 165 15.20 8.75 -8.73
C LYS A 165 16.26 7.73 -8.34
N LEU A 166 16.73 7.77 -7.08
CA LEU A 166 17.68 6.78 -6.56
C LEU A 166 17.08 5.37 -6.64
N VAL A 167 15.86 5.20 -6.17
CA VAL A 167 15.13 3.93 -6.19
C VAL A 167 14.96 3.38 -7.62
N ILE A 168 14.54 4.23 -8.56
CA ILE A 168 14.30 3.81 -9.96
C ILE A 168 15.63 3.50 -10.68
N SER A 169 16.71 4.20 -10.33
CA SER A 169 18.02 4.04 -10.97
C SER A 169 18.82 2.85 -10.46
N ASP A 170 18.48 2.32 -9.28
CA ASP A 170 19.24 1.24 -8.67
C ASP A 170 18.85 -0.13 -9.24
N LYS A 171 19.80 -0.76 -9.94
CA LYS A 171 19.61 -2.09 -10.53
C LYS A 171 19.28 -3.17 -9.49
N ARG A 172 19.65 -2.99 -8.23
CA ARG A 172 19.35 -3.94 -7.14
C ARG A 172 17.85 -4.04 -6.89
N ILE A 173 17.09 -2.96 -7.09
CA ILE A 173 15.62 -2.97 -7.00
C ILE A 173 15.03 -3.93 -8.02
N LEU A 174 15.51 -3.87 -9.26
CA LEU A 174 15.03 -4.74 -10.34
C LEU A 174 15.38 -6.21 -10.10
N HIS A 175 16.55 -6.48 -9.48
CA HIS A 175 17.06 -7.84 -9.28
C HIS A 175 16.59 -8.50 -7.98
N TYR A 176 16.24 -7.73 -6.95
CA TYR A 176 15.86 -8.27 -5.64
C TYR A 176 14.44 -7.89 -5.23
N ALA A 177 14.08 -6.62 -5.28
CA ALA A 177 12.79 -6.17 -4.77
C ALA A 177 11.62 -6.53 -5.71
N LEU A 178 11.81 -6.40 -7.03
CA LEU A 178 10.76 -6.75 -8.00
C LEU A 178 10.47 -8.26 -8.05
N PRO A 179 11.45 -9.19 -8.14
CA PRO A 179 11.16 -10.61 -8.03
C PRO A 179 10.50 -10.99 -6.71
N LEU A 180 10.88 -10.35 -5.60
CA LEU A 180 10.25 -10.55 -4.31
C LEU A 180 8.77 -10.16 -4.32
N SER A 181 8.39 -9.11 -5.08
CA SER A 181 7.00 -8.73 -5.28
C SER A 181 6.21 -9.85 -5.99
N PHE A 182 6.77 -10.48 -7.02
CA PHE A 182 6.12 -11.65 -7.66
C PHE A 182 5.99 -12.83 -6.70
N ILE A 183 7.01 -13.10 -5.90
CA ILE A 183 6.97 -14.16 -4.88
C ILE A 183 5.86 -13.88 -3.87
N ILE A 184 5.70 -12.65 -3.40
CA ILE A 184 4.62 -12.24 -2.49
C ILE A 184 3.25 -12.59 -3.10
N TRP A 185 2.99 -12.21 -4.35
CA TRP A 185 1.70 -12.50 -5.01
C TRP A 185 1.46 -13.99 -5.22
N ILE A 186 2.52 -14.76 -5.50
CA ILE A 186 2.42 -16.23 -5.54
C ILE A 186 2.01 -16.79 -4.17
N PHE A 187 2.59 -16.30 -3.08
CA PHE A 187 2.23 -16.73 -1.72
C PHE A 187 0.81 -16.30 -1.33
N GLU A 188 0.34 -15.14 -1.80
CA GLU A 188 -1.05 -14.71 -1.61
C GLU A 188 -2.03 -15.70 -2.26
N ILE A 189 -1.79 -16.11 -3.50
CA ILE A 189 -2.60 -17.10 -4.21
C ILE A 189 -2.46 -18.49 -3.56
N LEU A 190 -1.25 -18.88 -3.21
CA LEU A 190 -0.97 -20.16 -2.54
C LEU A 190 -1.69 -20.27 -1.20
N ARG A 191 -1.78 -19.18 -0.43
CA ARG A 191 -2.57 -19.16 0.81
C ARG A 191 -4.01 -19.58 0.57
N VAL A 192 -4.66 -19.01 -0.44
CA VAL A 192 -6.05 -19.37 -0.79
C VAL A 192 -6.14 -20.83 -1.23
N TYR A 193 -5.17 -21.29 -2.00
CA TYR A 193 -5.11 -22.69 -2.43
C TYR A 193 -5.02 -23.66 -1.25
N VAL A 194 -4.19 -23.34 -0.26
CA VAL A 194 -4.05 -24.15 0.98
C VAL A 194 -5.35 -24.17 1.78
N VAL A 195 -6.09 -23.06 1.81
CA VAL A 195 -7.42 -23.02 2.45
C VAL A 195 -8.38 -24.01 1.77
N PHE A 196 -8.45 -24.07 0.43
CA PHE A 196 -9.27 -25.05 -0.26
C PHE A 196 -8.81 -26.48 0.01
N LEU A 197 -7.49 -26.73 0.04
CA LEU A 197 -6.95 -28.05 0.40
C LEU A 197 -7.33 -28.48 1.81
N ALA A 198 -7.37 -27.55 2.78
CA ALA A 198 -7.80 -27.86 4.13
C ALA A 198 -9.27 -28.31 4.23
N PHE A 199 -10.10 -27.91 3.25
CA PHE A 199 -11.47 -28.41 3.09
C PHE A 199 -11.54 -29.69 2.24
N GLY A 200 -10.41 -30.29 1.85
CA GLY A 200 -10.36 -31.47 0.99
C GLY A 200 -10.70 -31.19 -0.47
N ALA A 201 -10.71 -29.93 -0.89
CA ALA A 201 -11.07 -29.55 -2.26
C ALA A 201 -9.83 -29.20 -3.10
N HIS A 202 -9.71 -29.86 -4.26
CA HIS A 202 -8.66 -29.61 -5.24
C HIS A 202 -9.17 -28.63 -6.31
N VAL A 203 -9.09 -27.34 -6.02
CA VAL A 203 -9.46 -26.28 -6.96
C VAL A 203 -8.25 -25.90 -7.81
N SER A 204 -8.47 -25.63 -9.10
CA SER A 204 -7.39 -25.19 -10.00
C SER A 204 -6.73 -23.90 -9.46
N PRO A 205 -5.39 -23.85 -9.33
CA PRO A 205 -4.68 -22.63 -8.94
C PRO A 205 -4.94 -21.44 -9.88
N ILE A 206 -5.27 -21.73 -11.16
CA ILE A 206 -5.62 -20.69 -12.14
C ILE A 206 -6.94 -20.03 -11.73
N ILE A 207 -7.99 -20.80 -11.45
CA ILE A 207 -9.29 -20.30 -11.00
C ILE A 207 -9.13 -19.49 -9.71
N ILE A 208 -8.33 -20.01 -8.76
CA ILE A 208 -8.04 -19.30 -7.51
C ILE A 208 -7.38 -17.96 -7.78
N GLY A 209 -6.36 -17.94 -8.62
CA GLY A 209 -5.65 -16.70 -8.99
C GLY A 209 -6.57 -15.68 -9.67
N GLU A 210 -7.39 -16.13 -10.64
CA GLU A 210 -8.34 -15.27 -11.35
C GLU A 210 -9.34 -14.63 -10.38
N VAL A 211 -9.98 -15.43 -9.54
CA VAL A 211 -10.95 -14.94 -8.55
C VAL A 211 -10.30 -14.01 -7.53
N PHE A 212 -9.09 -14.36 -7.06
CA PHE A 212 -8.36 -13.54 -6.09
C PHE A 212 -7.96 -12.16 -6.66
N ILE A 213 -7.50 -12.12 -7.91
CA ILE A 213 -7.15 -10.86 -8.58
C ILE A 213 -8.40 -10.01 -8.84
N MET A 214 -9.50 -10.61 -9.30
CA MET A 214 -10.78 -9.89 -9.46
C MET A 214 -11.27 -9.29 -8.16
N ALA A 215 -11.26 -10.07 -7.08
CA ALA A 215 -11.62 -9.61 -5.75
C ALA A 215 -10.70 -8.48 -5.27
N SER A 216 -9.41 -8.56 -5.59
CA SER A 216 -8.44 -7.53 -5.26
C SER A 216 -8.68 -6.22 -6.01
N LEU A 217 -9.07 -6.26 -7.30
CA LEU A 217 -9.48 -5.07 -8.07
C LEU A 217 -10.69 -4.38 -7.41
N ILE A 218 -11.70 -5.15 -7.00
CA ILE A 218 -12.87 -4.61 -6.29
C ILE A 218 -12.46 -4.00 -4.94
N GLY A 219 -11.55 -4.65 -4.23
CA GLY A 219 -11.02 -4.15 -2.95
C GLY A 219 -10.24 -2.83 -3.04
N MET A 220 -9.79 -2.44 -4.22
CA MET A 220 -9.15 -1.14 -4.46
C MET A 220 -10.15 0.03 -4.59
N ILE A 221 -11.43 -0.26 -4.80
CA ILE A 221 -12.47 0.76 -4.86
C ILE A 221 -12.69 1.29 -3.43
N PRO A 222 -12.53 2.61 -3.19
CA PRO A 222 -12.57 3.18 -1.83
C PRO A 222 -14.00 3.37 -1.32
N LEU A 223 -14.85 2.34 -1.41
CA LEU A 223 -16.23 2.39 -0.95
C LEU A 223 -16.38 1.89 0.47
N LEU A 224 -15.67 0.81 0.82
CA LEU A 224 -15.77 0.14 2.11
C LEU A 224 -14.37 -0.12 2.68
N PRO A 225 -14.21 -0.02 4.01
CA PRO A 225 -12.95 -0.35 4.68
C PRO A 225 -12.48 -1.75 4.30
N GLY A 226 -11.25 -1.85 3.75
CA GLY A 226 -10.65 -3.11 3.32
C GLY A 226 -11.48 -3.94 2.34
N GLY A 227 -12.49 -3.34 1.68
CA GLY A 227 -13.39 -4.03 0.75
C GLY A 227 -14.33 -5.02 1.43
N LEU A 228 -14.62 -4.86 2.74
CA LEU A 228 -15.50 -5.78 3.49
C LEU A 228 -16.86 -5.95 2.80
N GLY A 229 -17.29 -7.18 2.69
CA GLY A 229 -18.53 -7.57 2.01
C GLY A 229 -18.42 -7.62 0.49
N ALA A 230 -17.86 -6.60 -0.15
CA ALA A 230 -17.72 -6.57 -1.62
C ALA A 230 -16.70 -7.61 -2.12
N VAL A 231 -15.51 -7.65 -1.53
CA VAL A 231 -14.47 -8.65 -1.83
C VAL A 231 -14.98 -10.05 -1.52
N ASP A 232 -15.62 -10.22 -0.36
CA ASP A 232 -16.17 -11.51 0.09
C ASP A 232 -17.25 -12.00 -0.86
N GLY A 233 -18.18 -11.14 -1.24
CA GLY A 233 -19.26 -11.45 -2.19
C GLY A 233 -18.73 -11.84 -3.57
N VAL A 234 -17.73 -11.11 -4.07
CA VAL A 234 -17.07 -11.41 -5.35
C VAL A 234 -16.39 -12.78 -5.29
N MET A 235 -15.62 -13.08 -4.24
CA MET A 235 -14.96 -14.39 -4.10
C MET A 235 -15.99 -15.52 -4.06
N ILE A 236 -17.04 -15.42 -3.24
CA ILE A 236 -18.08 -16.45 -3.14
C ILE A 236 -18.79 -16.64 -4.49
N LEU A 237 -19.18 -15.54 -5.15
CA LEU A 237 -19.88 -15.58 -6.41
C LEU A 237 -19.05 -16.28 -7.50
N PHE A 238 -17.79 -15.84 -7.68
CA PHE A 238 -16.96 -16.35 -8.77
C PHE A 238 -16.45 -17.77 -8.53
N TYR A 239 -16.15 -18.17 -7.29
CA TYR A 239 -15.90 -19.58 -7.00
C TYR A 239 -17.13 -20.43 -7.28
N SER A 240 -18.32 -19.95 -6.93
CA SER A 240 -19.57 -20.67 -7.20
C SER A 240 -19.84 -20.80 -8.70
N THR A 241 -19.61 -19.76 -9.50
CA THR A 241 -19.75 -19.81 -10.97
C THR A 241 -18.70 -20.68 -11.64
N ALA A 242 -17.53 -20.86 -11.01
CA ALA A 242 -16.50 -21.82 -11.45
C ALA A 242 -16.83 -23.28 -11.09
N GLY A 243 -18.01 -23.57 -10.55
CA GLY A 243 -18.47 -24.92 -10.25
C GLY A 243 -18.13 -25.41 -8.84
N ILE A 244 -17.63 -24.56 -7.97
CA ILE A 244 -17.40 -24.88 -6.55
C ILE A 244 -18.74 -24.65 -5.82
N SER A 245 -19.12 -25.58 -4.90
CA SER A 245 -20.37 -25.39 -4.16
C SER A 245 -20.40 -24.07 -3.38
N ALA A 246 -21.56 -23.40 -3.32
CA ALA A 246 -21.69 -22.11 -2.64
C ALA A 246 -21.29 -22.18 -1.15
N SER A 247 -21.58 -23.31 -0.48
CA SER A 247 -21.19 -23.51 0.91
C SER A 247 -19.65 -23.59 1.07
N LEU A 248 -18.96 -24.30 0.20
CA LEU A 248 -17.50 -24.38 0.22
C LEU A 248 -16.86 -23.04 -0.16
N SER A 249 -17.39 -22.37 -1.19
CA SER A 249 -16.94 -21.04 -1.61
C SER A 249 -17.04 -20.04 -0.45
N ALA A 250 -18.16 -20.03 0.26
CA ALA A 250 -18.36 -19.17 1.44
C ALA A 250 -17.39 -19.53 2.58
N ALA A 251 -17.28 -20.83 2.92
CA ALA A 251 -16.40 -21.28 3.99
C ALA A 251 -14.93 -20.95 3.70
N ALA A 252 -14.46 -21.22 2.49
CA ALA A 252 -13.09 -20.90 2.09
C ALA A 252 -12.82 -19.40 2.11
N THR A 253 -13.76 -18.59 1.61
CA THR A 253 -13.65 -17.12 1.65
C THR A 253 -13.56 -16.61 3.08
N VAL A 254 -14.43 -17.09 4.00
CA VAL A 254 -14.41 -16.66 5.40
C VAL A 254 -13.08 -17.00 6.07
N ILE A 255 -12.57 -18.23 5.90
CA ILE A 255 -11.29 -18.64 6.49
C ILE A 255 -10.13 -17.83 5.88
N GLU A 256 -10.13 -17.63 4.57
CA GLU A 256 -9.15 -16.78 3.91
C GLU A 256 -9.14 -15.36 4.52
N ARG A 257 -10.30 -14.75 4.68
CA ARG A 257 -10.45 -13.40 5.25
C ARG A 257 -10.10 -13.34 6.73
N LEU A 258 -10.36 -14.39 7.50
CA LEU A 258 -9.90 -14.48 8.88
C LEU A 258 -8.37 -14.42 8.97
N ILE A 259 -7.67 -15.06 8.04
CA ILE A 259 -6.20 -15.10 8.02
C ILE A 259 -5.64 -13.81 7.43
N SER A 260 -6.09 -13.39 6.24
CA SER A 260 -5.49 -12.29 5.49
C SER A 260 -5.88 -10.90 6.01
N PHE A 261 -7.13 -10.75 6.42
CA PHE A 261 -7.70 -9.47 6.83
C PHE A 261 -7.76 -9.34 8.36
N TRP A 262 -8.51 -10.21 9.04
CA TRP A 262 -8.78 -10.05 10.46
C TRP A 262 -7.55 -10.28 11.34
N LEU A 263 -6.80 -11.35 11.11
CA LEU A 263 -5.61 -11.63 11.90
C LEU A 263 -4.55 -10.53 11.75
N ALA A 264 -4.30 -10.07 10.53
CA ALA A 264 -3.36 -8.98 10.26
C ALA A 264 -3.83 -7.67 10.92
N THR A 265 -5.14 -7.38 10.86
CA THR A 265 -5.74 -6.20 11.48
C THR A 265 -5.59 -6.24 13.01
N VAL A 266 -5.95 -7.35 13.64
CA VAL A 266 -5.84 -7.50 15.10
C VAL A 266 -4.39 -7.34 15.57
N ILE A 267 -3.44 -8.00 14.92
CA ILE A 267 -2.02 -7.89 15.27
C ILE A 267 -1.54 -6.44 15.13
N GLY A 268 -1.83 -5.79 14.00
CA GLY A 268 -1.38 -4.41 13.79
C GLY A 268 -2.03 -3.41 14.74
N MET A 269 -3.32 -3.61 15.09
CA MET A 269 -4.01 -2.76 16.07
C MET A 269 -3.50 -2.96 17.50
N LEU A 270 -3.04 -4.16 17.87
CA LEU A 270 -2.39 -4.40 19.16
C LEU A 270 -0.99 -3.75 19.24
N ILE A 271 -0.31 -3.60 18.11
CA ILE A 271 1.00 -2.96 18.02
C ILE A 271 0.89 -1.43 17.99
N LEU A 272 -0.15 -0.88 17.37
CA LEU A 272 -0.32 0.56 17.14
C LEU A 272 -0.16 1.42 18.40
N PRO A 273 -0.67 1.08 19.60
CA PRO A 273 -0.49 1.88 20.81
C PRO A 273 0.97 2.07 21.22
N HIS A 274 1.84 1.12 20.91
CA HIS A 274 3.27 1.24 21.18
C HIS A 274 3.91 2.45 20.48
N TYR A 275 3.49 2.72 19.26
CA TYR A 275 3.94 3.90 18.51
C TYR A 275 3.19 5.19 18.90
N GLY A 276 1.95 5.08 19.39
CA GLY A 276 1.17 6.20 19.88
C GLY A 276 1.78 6.86 21.13
N SER A 277 2.29 6.08 22.09
CA SER A 277 2.96 6.59 23.28
C SER A 277 4.29 7.28 22.94
N SER A 278 5.11 6.68 22.09
CA SER A 278 6.39 7.27 21.66
C SER A 278 6.22 8.60 20.90
N VAL A 279 5.14 8.72 20.14
CA VAL A 279 4.78 9.97 19.44
C VAL A 279 4.30 11.03 20.41
N LEU A 280 3.47 10.69 21.40
CA LEU A 280 2.99 11.62 22.43
C LEU A 280 4.13 12.11 23.34
N ASP A 281 5.04 11.23 23.72
CA ASP A 281 6.22 11.58 24.52
C ASP A 281 7.13 12.57 23.78
N ARG A 282 7.34 12.40 22.47
CA ARG A 282 8.13 13.35 21.67
C ARG A 282 7.44 14.71 21.47
N ILE A 283 6.12 14.72 21.32
CA ILE A 283 5.36 15.97 21.23
C ILE A 283 5.46 16.73 22.57
N SER A 284 5.37 16.04 23.70
CA SER A 284 5.51 16.64 25.03
C SER A 284 6.91 17.19 25.30
N LEU A 285 7.96 16.54 24.77
CA LEU A 285 9.34 17.00 24.87
C LEU A 285 9.62 18.21 23.98
N SER A 286 9.05 18.22 22.75
CA SER A 286 9.14 19.37 21.85
C SER A 286 8.44 20.60 22.41
N SER A 287 7.25 20.45 23.00
CA SER A 287 6.53 21.53 23.68
C SER A 287 7.30 22.10 24.87
N LYS A 288 8.01 21.27 25.63
CA LYS A 288 8.86 21.73 26.74
C LYS A 288 10.11 22.48 26.28
N SER A 289 10.72 22.06 25.18
CA SER A 289 11.89 22.76 24.63
C SER A 289 11.52 24.15 24.06
N ASP A 290 10.32 24.28 23.52
CA ASP A 290 9.83 25.54 23.00
C ASP A 290 9.48 26.53 24.16
N ASP A 291 8.90 26.05 25.27
CA ASP A 291 8.64 26.84 26.48
C ASP A 291 9.94 27.31 27.17
N GLU A 292 10.96 26.44 27.27
CA GLU A 292 12.27 26.78 27.84
C GLU A 292 13.04 27.79 26.98
N SER A 293 12.90 27.76 25.66
CA SER A 293 13.52 28.76 24.76
C SER A 293 12.88 30.13 24.80
N ASP A 294 11.58 30.20 25.09
CA ASP A 294 10.86 31.46 25.22
C ASP A 294 11.13 32.12 26.58
N ASP A 295 11.39 31.36 27.64
CA ASP A 295 11.76 31.90 28.96
C ASP A 295 13.20 32.42 28.98
N GLU A 296 14.16 31.82 28.25
CA GLU A 296 15.52 32.37 28.10
C GLU A 296 15.61 33.64 27.24
N LEU A 297 14.60 33.96 26.44
CA LEU A 297 14.54 35.19 25.64
C LEU A 297 13.90 36.36 26.41
N LEU A 298 13.36 36.11 27.61
CA LEU A 298 12.69 37.11 28.45
C LEU A 298 13.53 37.53 29.67
N GLU A 299 14.72 36.91 29.89
CA GLU A 299 15.74 37.38 30.84
C GLU A 299 16.86 38.17 30.13
#